data_4decca0873af968a62f4517d1af801f9
#
_entry.id   4decca0873af968a62f4517d1af801f9
#
_cell.length_a   1.000
_cell.length_b   1.000
_cell.length_c   1.000
_cell.angle_alpha   90.00
_cell.angle_beta   90.00
_cell.angle_gamma   90.00
#
_symmetry.space_group_name_H-M   'P 1'
#
loop_
_entity.id
_entity.type
_entity.pdbx_description
1 polymer ?
#
loop_
_entity_poly.entity_id
_entity_poly.type
_entity_poly.pdbx_seq_one_letter_code
_entity_poly.pdbx_strand_id
1 'polypeptide(L)'
;MKYIEIYEDIKNKILEKKYKQWGNLESENILTEKYQVSRMTLRQAINKLKTEGFVHSRQGGGIYVNPPEFYTNKFLQSLSEKEKNVSSKIISFQKIVGDESLCKLFNRKKDSIFFKYERIRLINNIPKIYEETFIPEELFPNLTKDVLERSVLKYIENDCNYKISHDSGKIMGVLINKKLAEYLECKENQLALKIEHKVYLYKSILAEYTNEIDLRNVFDIAVVR
;
A
#
# COMPACT_ATOMS: atom_id res chain seq x y z
N MET A 1 -13.09 -5.78 -21.43
CA MET A 1 -13.60 -7.12 -21.01
C MET A 1 -14.74 -6.92 -20.04
N LYS A 2 -15.91 -7.46 -20.31
CA LYS A 2 -17.16 -7.23 -19.55
C LYS A 2 -17.03 -7.42 -18.02
N TYR A 3 -16.21 -8.35 -17.53
CA TYR A 3 -16.07 -8.56 -16.08
C TYR A 3 -15.40 -7.39 -15.35
N ILE A 4 -14.51 -6.64 -16.04
CA ILE A 4 -13.87 -5.44 -15.45
C ILE A 4 -14.90 -4.32 -15.26
N GLU A 5 -15.79 -4.13 -16.24
CA GLU A 5 -16.86 -3.13 -16.17
C GLU A 5 -17.81 -3.42 -14.99
N ILE A 6 -18.17 -4.70 -14.80
CA ILE A 6 -19.01 -5.14 -13.68
C ILE A 6 -18.29 -4.92 -12.34
N TYR A 7 -17.01 -5.30 -12.29
CA TYR A 7 -16.17 -5.11 -11.11
C TYR A 7 -16.11 -3.62 -10.73
N GLU A 8 -15.80 -2.73 -11.68
CA GLU A 8 -15.72 -1.29 -11.43
C GLU A 8 -17.07 -0.69 -11.01
N ASP A 9 -18.18 -1.09 -11.64
CA ASP A 9 -19.51 -0.59 -11.28
C ASP A 9 -19.91 -1.01 -9.86
N ILE A 10 -19.69 -2.27 -9.47
CA ILE A 10 -20.00 -2.75 -8.11
C ILE A 10 -19.08 -2.08 -7.10
N LYS A 11 -17.77 -1.98 -7.39
CA LYS A 11 -16.78 -1.29 -6.55
C LYS A 11 -17.17 0.16 -6.29
N ASN A 12 -17.50 0.91 -7.34
CA ASN A 12 -17.92 2.31 -7.21
C ASN A 12 -19.19 2.43 -6.35
N LYS A 13 -20.17 1.56 -6.54
CA LYS A 13 -21.40 1.53 -5.69
C LYS A 13 -21.10 1.25 -4.22
N ILE A 14 -20.10 0.39 -3.92
CA ILE A 14 -19.65 0.15 -2.55
C ILE A 14 -18.96 1.41 -1.99
N LEU A 15 -18.05 2.04 -2.74
CA LEU A 15 -17.34 3.25 -2.33
C LEU A 15 -18.31 4.44 -2.13
N GLU A 16 -19.34 4.56 -2.97
CA GLU A 16 -20.41 5.56 -2.85
C GLU A 16 -21.44 5.22 -1.75
N LYS A 17 -21.19 4.15 -0.96
CA LYS A 17 -22.07 3.69 0.13
C LYS A 17 -23.50 3.34 -0.31
N LYS A 18 -23.71 2.98 -1.59
CA LYS A 18 -24.99 2.48 -2.10
C LYS A 18 -25.36 1.10 -1.56
N TYR A 19 -24.36 0.36 -1.07
CA TYR A 19 -24.54 -0.88 -0.32
C TYR A 19 -24.23 -0.63 1.16
N LYS A 20 -25.02 -1.25 2.04
CA LYS A 20 -24.73 -1.22 3.49
C LYS A 20 -23.51 -2.10 3.79
N GLN A 21 -22.66 -1.64 4.69
CA GLN A 21 -21.62 -2.49 5.29
C GLN A 21 -22.27 -3.71 5.94
N TRP A 22 -21.66 -4.87 5.75
CA TRP A 22 -22.17 -6.18 6.15
C TRP A 22 -23.51 -6.56 5.49
N GLY A 23 -24.02 -5.75 4.55
CA GLY A 23 -25.18 -6.05 3.74
C GLY A 23 -24.86 -7.01 2.60
N ASN A 24 -25.88 -7.66 2.07
CA ASN A 24 -25.75 -8.53 0.91
C ASN A 24 -25.67 -7.74 -0.39
N LEU A 25 -24.84 -8.20 -1.32
CA LEU A 25 -25.06 -7.93 -2.74
C LEU A 25 -26.31 -8.70 -3.21
N GLU A 26 -26.86 -8.27 -4.33
CA GLU A 26 -27.88 -9.05 -5.03
C GLU A 26 -27.35 -10.46 -5.34
N SER A 27 -28.25 -11.45 -5.44
CA SER A 27 -27.86 -12.82 -5.77
C SER A 27 -27.16 -12.90 -7.14
N GLU A 28 -26.30 -13.91 -7.33
CA GLU A 28 -25.61 -14.12 -8.63
C GLU A 28 -26.62 -14.18 -9.79
N ASN A 29 -27.83 -14.72 -9.58
CA ASN A 29 -28.85 -14.78 -10.62
C ASN A 29 -29.34 -13.38 -11.01
N ILE A 30 -29.68 -12.55 -10.03
CA ILE A 30 -30.12 -11.16 -10.26
C ILE A 30 -28.99 -10.36 -10.94
N LEU A 31 -27.74 -10.51 -10.48
CA LEU A 31 -26.62 -9.79 -11.07
C LEU A 31 -26.33 -10.25 -12.50
N THR A 32 -26.45 -11.56 -12.82
CA THR A 32 -26.29 -12.06 -14.20
C THR A 32 -27.34 -11.50 -15.15
N GLU A 33 -28.59 -11.41 -14.73
CA GLU A 33 -29.67 -10.77 -15.48
C GLU A 33 -29.42 -9.26 -15.65
N LYS A 34 -29.11 -8.57 -14.56
CA LYS A 34 -28.87 -7.12 -14.55
C LYS A 34 -27.73 -6.69 -15.49
N TYR A 35 -26.64 -7.44 -15.51
CA TYR A 35 -25.47 -7.14 -16.34
C TYR A 35 -25.48 -7.88 -17.70
N GLN A 36 -26.45 -8.73 -17.96
CA GLN A 36 -26.60 -9.53 -19.18
C GLN A 36 -25.30 -10.30 -19.53
N VAL A 37 -24.78 -11.03 -18.57
CA VAL A 37 -23.53 -11.80 -18.67
C VAL A 37 -23.70 -13.24 -18.21
N SER A 38 -22.73 -14.09 -18.58
CA SER A 38 -22.67 -15.46 -18.08
C SER A 38 -22.29 -15.45 -16.57
N ARG A 39 -22.71 -16.51 -15.86
CA ARG A 39 -22.29 -16.72 -14.46
C ARG A 39 -20.76 -16.73 -14.28
N MET A 40 -20.02 -17.26 -15.29
CA MET A 40 -18.57 -17.29 -15.25
C MET A 40 -17.97 -15.88 -15.30
N THR A 41 -18.49 -15.00 -16.15
CA THR A 41 -18.07 -13.60 -16.25
C THR A 41 -18.36 -12.83 -14.97
N LEU A 42 -19.54 -13.03 -14.38
CA LEU A 42 -19.90 -12.42 -13.10
C LEU A 42 -18.97 -12.90 -11.97
N ARG A 43 -18.71 -14.21 -11.88
CA ARG A 43 -17.82 -14.77 -10.85
C ARG A 43 -16.40 -14.26 -10.94
N GLN A 44 -15.88 -13.97 -12.14
CA GLN A 44 -14.57 -13.31 -12.30
C GLN A 44 -14.57 -11.91 -11.66
N ALA A 45 -15.63 -11.12 -11.88
CA ALA A 45 -15.77 -9.80 -11.24
C ALA A 45 -15.88 -9.92 -9.71
N ILE A 46 -16.74 -10.82 -9.22
CA ILE A 46 -16.90 -11.07 -7.78
C ILE A 46 -15.61 -11.59 -7.13
N ASN A 47 -14.89 -12.50 -7.77
CA ASN A 47 -13.61 -12.98 -7.24
C ASN A 47 -12.58 -11.85 -7.14
N LYS A 48 -12.55 -10.94 -8.11
CA LYS A 48 -11.68 -9.76 -8.05
C LYS A 48 -12.08 -8.85 -6.88
N LEU A 49 -13.37 -8.60 -6.67
CA LEU A 49 -13.87 -7.85 -5.50
C LEU A 49 -13.51 -8.53 -4.17
N LYS A 50 -13.55 -9.88 -4.10
CA LYS A 50 -13.12 -10.65 -2.92
C LYS A 50 -11.63 -10.52 -2.67
N THR A 51 -10.81 -10.70 -3.71
CA THR A 51 -9.34 -10.57 -3.60
C THR A 51 -8.93 -9.18 -3.12
N GLU A 52 -9.66 -8.14 -3.52
CA GLU A 52 -9.41 -6.77 -3.08
C GLU A 52 -10.10 -6.41 -1.75
N GLY A 53 -10.80 -7.36 -1.11
CA GLY A 53 -11.42 -7.17 0.19
C GLY A 53 -12.75 -6.41 0.20
N PHE A 54 -13.32 -6.04 -0.96
CA PHE A 54 -14.60 -5.34 -1.02
C PHE A 54 -15.77 -6.19 -0.56
N VAL A 55 -15.71 -7.48 -0.80
CA VAL A 55 -16.78 -8.43 -0.45
C VAL A 55 -16.21 -9.75 0.06
N HIS A 56 -17.03 -10.49 0.81
CA HIS A 56 -16.73 -11.88 1.19
C HIS A 56 -17.97 -12.77 0.97
N SER A 57 -17.75 -14.09 0.91
CA SER A 57 -18.84 -15.07 0.85
C SER A 57 -18.99 -15.79 2.19
N ARG A 58 -20.24 -16.06 2.56
CA ARG A 58 -20.55 -17.05 3.61
C ARG A 58 -21.10 -18.32 2.97
N GLN A 59 -20.70 -19.46 3.48
CA GLN A 59 -21.23 -20.73 3.01
C GLN A 59 -22.75 -20.79 3.26
N GLY A 60 -23.54 -20.96 2.19
CA GLY A 60 -24.99 -20.93 2.23
C GLY A 60 -25.65 -19.56 2.38
N GLY A 61 -24.88 -18.46 2.48
CA GLY A 61 -25.41 -17.15 2.85
C GLY A 61 -25.29 -16.01 1.84
N GLY A 62 -24.65 -16.21 0.70
CA GLY A 62 -24.50 -15.16 -0.31
C GLY A 62 -23.17 -14.37 -0.23
N ILE A 63 -23.16 -13.19 -0.85
CA ILE A 63 -22.01 -12.30 -0.97
C ILE A 63 -22.28 -11.04 -0.15
N TYR A 64 -21.42 -10.74 0.79
CA TYR A 64 -21.55 -9.63 1.73
C TYR A 64 -20.54 -8.52 1.44
N VAL A 65 -20.94 -7.27 1.58
CA VAL A 65 -20.07 -6.10 1.46
C VAL A 65 -19.27 -5.92 2.74
N ASN A 66 -17.97 -5.84 2.60
CA ASN A 66 -17.07 -5.58 3.72
C ASN A 66 -17.09 -4.10 4.11
N PRO A 67 -16.83 -3.75 5.38
CA PRO A 67 -16.58 -2.39 5.76
C PRO A 67 -15.21 -1.90 5.20
N PRO A 68 -15.00 -0.56 5.14
CA PRO A 68 -13.82 0.04 4.53
C PRO A 68 -12.49 -0.53 5.02
N GLU A 69 -12.39 -0.92 6.27
CA GLU A 69 -11.20 -1.48 6.89
C GLU A 69 -10.64 -2.69 6.14
N PHE A 70 -11.49 -3.44 5.43
CA PHE A 70 -11.08 -4.63 4.68
C PHE A 70 -10.51 -4.36 3.29
N TYR A 71 -10.88 -3.24 2.66
CA TYR A 71 -10.43 -2.90 1.31
C TYR A 71 -9.66 -1.57 1.22
N THR A 72 -9.68 -0.78 2.30
CA THR A 72 -8.81 0.39 2.46
C THR A 72 -7.53 0.08 3.21
N ASN A 73 -7.46 -1.05 3.91
CA ASN A 73 -6.24 -1.58 4.50
C ASN A 73 -5.32 -2.15 3.42
N LYS A 74 -4.90 -1.29 2.54
CA LYS A 74 -3.60 -1.48 1.95
C LYS A 74 -2.60 -1.19 3.06
N PHE A 75 -1.67 -2.10 3.33
CA PHE A 75 -0.43 -1.81 4.06
C PHE A 75 0.14 -0.46 3.59
N LEU A 76 -0.15 -0.13 2.36
CA LEU A 76 0.23 1.02 1.55
C LEU A 76 -0.86 2.07 1.35
N GLN A 77 -1.73 2.33 2.30
CA GLN A 77 -2.31 3.65 2.23
C GLN A 77 -1.18 4.65 2.52
N SER A 78 -0.92 5.51 1.54
CA SER A 78 -0.04 6.65 1.77
C SER A 78 -0.43 7.29 3.12
N LEU A 79 0.53 7.56 3.98
CA LEU A 79 0.27 8.22 5.26
C LEU A 79 -0.60 9.48 5.08
N SER A 80 -0.42 10.20 3.96
CA SER A 80 -1.24 11.37 3.58
C SER A 80 -2.70 11.04 3.21
N GLU A 81 -3.06 9.77 3.07
CA GLU A 81 -4.45 9.33 2.89
C GLU A 81 -5.10 8.93 4.21
N LYS A 82 -4.28 8.47 5.16
CA LYS A 82 -4.73 8.08 6.52
C LYS A 82 -4.82 9.27 7.46
N GLU A 83 -3.88 10.19 7.36
CA GLU A 83 -3.71 11.30 8.29
C GLU A 83 -3.89 12.65 7.60
N LYS A 84 -4.48 13.61 8.31
CA LYS A 84 -4.55 15.01 7.88
C LYS A 84 -3.25 15.73 8.27
N ASN A 85 -2.89 16.77 7.49
CA ASN A 85 -1.71 17.62 7.78
C ASN A 85 -0.39 16.81 7.86
N VAL A 86 -0.13 15.97 6.87
CA VAL A 86 1.13 15.24 6.74
C VAL A 86 2.11 16.04 5.91
N SER A 87 3.32 16.19 6.40
CA SER A 87 4.46 16.75 5.67
C SER A 87 5.68 15.81 5.74
N SER A 88 6.71 16.10 4.95
CA SER A 88 7.95 15.32 4.94
C SER A 88 9.15 16.24 5.09
N LYS A 89 10.13 15.81 5.88
CA LYS A 89 11.47 16.40 5.94
C LYS A 89 12.45 15.41 5.36
N ILE A 90 13.05 15.74 4.22
CA ILE A 90 14.04 14.88 3.57
C ILE A 90 15.38 15.04 4.29
N ILE A 91 15.92 13.93 4.80
CA ILE A 91 17.22 13.88 5.46
C ILE A 91 18.31 13.68 4.41
N SER A 92 18.13 12.68 3.54
CA SER A 92 19.08 12.36 2.47
C SER A 92 18.37 11.87 1.21
N PHE A 93 18.96 12.11 0.05
CA PHE A 93 18.58 11.56 -1.24
C PHE A 93 19.78 11.42 -2.13
N GLN A 94 20.12 10.20 -2.51
CA GLN A 94 21.30 9.92 -3.28
C GLN A 94 21.14 8.67 -4.16
N LYS A 95 21.95 8.57 -5.20
CA LYS A 95 22.13 7.34 -5.96
C LYS A 95 23.24 6.51 -5.31
N ILE A 96 22.98 5.23 -5.18
CA ILE A 96 23.95 4.26 -4.67
C ILE A 96 24.08 3.08 -5.62
N VAL A 97 25.24 2.46 -5.64
CA VAL A 97 25.42 1.15 -6.26
C VAL A 97 24.93 0.10 -5.27
N GLY A 98 24.02 -0.77 -5.71
CA GLY A 98 23.48 -1.82 -4.86
C GLY A 98 24.53 -2.85 -4.49
N ASP A 99 24.58 -3.20 -3.21
CA ASP A 99 25.33 -4.38 -2.77
C ASP A 99 24.67 -5.68 -3.23
N GLU A 100 25.31 -6.81 -2.99
CA GLU A 100 24.82 -8.11 -3.40
C GLU A 100 23.44 -8.43 -2.79
N SER A 101 23.19 -8.05 -1.54
CA SER A 101 21.95 -8.30 -0.82
C SER A 101 20.80 -7.49 -1.40
N LEU A 102 21.04 -6.21 -1.67
CA LEU A 102 20.05 -5.30 -2.26
C LEU A 102 19.71 -5.70 -3.70
N CYS A 103 20.74 -6.01 -4.52
CA CYS A 103 20.55 -6.49 -5.88
C CYS A 103 19.75 -7.81 -5.92
N LYS A 104 20.04 -8.74 -5.01
CA LYS A 104 19.30 -10.00 -4.87
C LYS A 104 17.87 -9.76 -4.42
N LEU A 105 17.64 -8.87 -3.46
CA LEU A 105 16.30 -8.52 -2.97
C LEU A 105 15.40 -8.03 -4.10
N PHE A 106 15.91 -7.14 -4.94
CA PHE A 106 15.19 -6.56 -6.07
C PHE A 106 15.24 -7.40 -7.35
N ASN A 107 15.89 -8.57 -7.33
CA ASN A 107 16.15 -9.40 -8.51
C ASN A 107 16.80 -8.59 -9.66
N ARG A 108 17.86 -7.85 -9.32
CA ARG A 108 18.62 -7.00 -10.23
C ARG A 108 20.03 -7.54 -10.44
N LYS A 109 20.66 -7.07 -11.51
CA LYS A 109 22.07 -7.41 -11.80
C LYS A 109 22.98 -6.81 -10.73
N LYS A 110 24.15 -7.41 -10.56
CA LYS A 110 25.22 -6.82 -9.77
C LYS A 110 25.51 -5.39 -10.25
N ASP A 111 25.83 -4.51 -9.32
CA ASP A 111 26.14 -3.09 -9.55
C ASP A 111 24.95 -2.26 -10.13
N SER A 112 23.72 -2.75 -10.01
CA SER A 112 22.54 -1.94 -10.32
C SER A 112 22.47 -0.71 -9.44
N ILE A 113 21.97 0.40 -10.01
CA ILE A 113 21.86 1.67 -9.31
C ILE A 113 20.51 1.79 -8.65
N PHE A 114 20.51 2.29 -7.43
CA PHE A 114 19.30 2.55 -6.65
C PHE A 114 19.29 3.99 -6.17
N PHE A 115 18.12 4.59 -6.10
CA PHE A 115 17.89 5.74 -5.24
C PHE A 115 17.74 5.23 -3.80
N LYS A 116 18.54 5.80 -2.91
CA LYS A 116 18.37 5.67 -1.47
C LYS A 116 17.97 7.02 -0.92
N TYR A 117 16.88 7.05 -0.13
CA TYR A 117 16.51 8.24 0.60
C TYR A 117 16.11 7.94 2.03
N GLU A 118 16.32 8.93 2.88
CA GLU A 118 15.85 8.96 4.26
C GLU A 118 14.97 10.18 4.45
N ARG A 119 13.81 9.99 5.08
CA ARG A 119 12.91 11.09 5.41
C ARG A 119 12.20 10.89 6.73
N ILE A 120 11.78 12.01 7.31
CA ILE A 120 10.89 12.03 8.47
C ILE A 120 9.51 12.45 7.98
N ARG A 121 8.49 11.71 8.39
CA ARG A 121 7.09 12.09 8.18
C ARG A 121 6.58 12.76 9.44
N LEU A 122 6.03 13.95 9.25
CA LEU A 122 5.45 14.74 10.32
C LEU A 122 3.93 14.69 10.20
N ILE A 123 3.26 14.51 11.33
CA ILE A 123 1.80 14.62 11.46
C ILE A 123 1.53 15.81 12.37
N ASN A 124 0.78 16.81 11.87
CA ASN A 124 0.58 18.07 12.58
C ASN A 124 1.91 18.72 13.02
N ASN A 125 2.92 18.71 12.15
CA ASN A 125 4.29 19.22 12.39
C ASN A 125 5.08 18.47 13.48
N ILE A 126 4.61 17.32 13.96
CA ILE A 126 5.31 16.49 14.94
C ILE A 126 5.93 15.31 14.22
N PRO A 127 7.25 15.05 14.37
CA PRO A 127 7.91 13.86 13.82
C PRO A 127 7.28 12.58 14.37
N LYS A 128 6.84 11.69 13.49
CA LYS A 128 6.18 10.44 13.89
C LYS A 128 6.81 9.21 13.25
N ILE A 129 7.30 9.34 12.04
CA ILE A 129 7.81 8.22 11.28
C ILE A 129 9.13 8.60 10.64
N TYR A 130 10.12 7.72 10.75
CA TYR A 130 11.35 7.74 9.96
C TYR A 130 11.27 6.64 8.91
N GLU A 131 11.64 6.96 7.68
CA GLU A 131 11.69 6.03 6.57
C GLU A 131 13.07 6.02 5.93
N GLU A 132 13.63 4.82 5.72
CA GLU A 132 14.78 4.58 4.85
C GLU A 132 14.30 3.71 3.67
N THR A 133 14.41 4.23 2.45
CA THR A 133 13.81 3.61 1.27
C THR A 133 14.82 3.42 0.16
N PHE A 134 14.66 2.30 -0.56
CA PHE A 134 15.43 1.94 -1.74
C PHE A 134 14.50 1.72 -2.93
N ILE A 135 14.83 2.33 -4.07
CA ILE A 135 14.05 2.27 -5.32
C ILE A 135 15.03 2.06 -6.48
N PRO A 136 14.82 1.08 -7.37
CA PRO A 136 15.68 0.91 -8.56
C PRO A 136 15.59 2.11 -9.49
N GLU A 137 16.75 2.72 -9.82
CA GLU A 137 16.80 3.88 -10.72
C GLU A 137 16.19 3.57 -12.09
N GLU A 138 16.44 2.39 -12.63
CA GLU A 138 15.97 2.01 -13.96
C GLU A 138 14.45 2.01 -14.11
N LEU A 139 13.69 1.82 -13.01
CA LEU A 139 12.23 1.88 -13.03
C LEU A 139 11.71 3.32 -12.92
N PHE A 140 12.46 4.19 -12.24
CA PHE A 140 12.00 5.53 -11.88
C PHE A 140 13.11 6.58 -12.09
N PRO A 141 13.65 6.74 -13.31
CA PRO A 141 14.83 7.57 -13.57
C PRO A 141 14.60 9.06 -13.25
N ASN A 142 13.35 9.50 -13.22
CA ASN A 142 12.96 10.88 -12.97
C ASN A 142 12.53 11.13 -11.51
N LEU A 143 12.87 10.25 -10.56
CA LEU A 143 12.59 10.46 -9.15
C LEU A 143 13.39 11.67 -8.64
N THR A 144 12.69 12.63 -8.01
CA THR A 144 13.28 13.88 -7.49
C THR A 144 12.92 14.09 -6.02
N LYS A 145 13.59 15.06 -5.37
CA LYS A 145 13.26 15.43 -3.98
C LYS A 145 11.81 15.89 -3.83
N ASP A 146 11.28 16.64 -4.79
CA ASP A 146 9.90 17.14 -4.77
C ASP A 146 8.87 16.01 -4.74
N VAL A 147 9.19 14.87 -5.39
CA VAL A 147 8.36 13.66 -5.30
C VAL A 147 8.40 13.07 -3.90
N LEU A 148 9.58 13.08 -3.24
CA LEU A 148 9.75 12.53 -1.90
C LEU A 148 9.01 13.34 -0.83
N GLU A 149 8.82 14.64 -1.04
CA GLU A 149 8.02 15.49 -0.16
C GLU A 149 6.52 15.16 -0.21
N ARG A 150 6.09 14.56 -1.31
CA ARG A 150 4.72 14.12 -1.56
C ARG A 150 4.58 12.60 -1.35
N SER A 151 3.67 11.99 -2.08
CA SER A 151 3.44 10.54 -2.06
C SER A 151 4.19 9.84 -3.20
N VAL A 152 5.21 9.07 -2.86
CA VAL A 152 5.96 8.24 -3.84
C VAL A 152 5.04 7.21 -4.50
N LEU A 153 4.08 6.64 -3.78
CA LEU A 153 3.12 5.70 -4.35
C LEU A 153 2.25 6.35 -5.42
N LYS A 154 1.78 7.59 -5.19
CA LYS A 154 1.04 8.35 -6.20
C LYS A 154 1.90 8.69 -7.42
N TYR A 155 3.18 9.00 -7.22
CA TYR A 155 4.12 9.19 -8.33
C TYR A 155 4.27 7.90 -9.15
N ILE A 156 4.42 6.75 -8.50
CA ILE A 156 4.51 5.45 -9.18
C ILE A 156 3.26 5.18 -10.03
N GLU A 157 2.07 5.42 -9.48
CA GLU A 157 0.81 5.11 -10.15
C GLU A 157 0.42 6.17 -11.20
N ASN A 158 0.53 7.45 -10.87
CA ASN A 158 -0.02 8.53 -11.69
C ASN A 158 1.00 9.12 -12.68
N ASP A 159 2.23 9.35 -12.22
CA ASP A 159 3.25 10.02 -13.05
C ASP A 159 4.04 9.00 -13.89
N CYS A 160 4.33 7.82 -13.32
CA CYS A 160 5.03 6.74 -14.03
C CYS A 160 4.08 5.75 -14.71
N ASN A 161 2.78 5.86 -14.47
CA ASN A 161 1.73 4.98 -15.05
C ASN A 161 1.95 3.48 -14.76
N TYR A 162 2.58 3.15 -13.65
CA TYR A 162 2.69 1.78 -13.17
C TYR A 162 1.47 1.41 -12.32
N LYS A 163 1.07 0.14 -12.37
CA LYS A 163 0.06 -0.40 -11.45
C LYS A 163 0.74 -1.13 -10.30
N ILE A 164 0.50 -0.68 -9.08
CA ILE A 164 0.88 -1.39 -7.87
C ILE A 164 -0.04 -2.62 -7.76
N SER A 165 0.56 -3.79 -7.64
CA SER A 165 -0.14 -5.08 -7.59
C SER A 165 -0.48 -5.44 -6.15
N HIS A 166 0.51 -5.44 -5.30
CA HIS A 166 0.41 -5.78 -3.88
C HIS A 166 1.60 -5.22 -3.12
N ASP A 167 1.50 -5.25 -1.83
CA ASP A 167 2.59 -5.02 -0.91
C ASP A 167 2.71 -6.20 0.06
N SER A 168 3.87 -6.29 0.68
CA SER A 168 4.11 -7.17 1.81
C SER A 168 4.93 -6.46 2.86
N GLY A 169 4.75 -6.84 4.12
CA GLY A 169 5.49 -6.21 5.19
C GLY A 169 5.73 -7.14 6.37
N LYS A 170 6.70 -6.76 7.18
CA LYS A 170 7.02 -7.40 8.45
C LYS A 170 7.04 -6.33 9.54
N ILE A 171 6.33 -6.57 10.64
CA ILE A 171 6.24 -5.65 11.76
C ILE A 171 6.98 -6.25 12.94
N MET A 172 7.80 -5.44 13.60
CA MET A 172 8.60 -5.83 14.74
C MET A 172 8.61 -4.70 15.77
N GLY A 173 8.60 -5.03 17.08
CA GLY A 173 8.91 -4.07 18.13
C GLY A 173 10.41 -3.79 18.18
N VAL A 174 10.80 -2.53 18.28
CA VAL A 174 12.20 -2.11 18.41
C VAL A 174 12.35 -1.00 19.44
N LEU A 175 13.54 -0.87 20.01
CA LEU A 175 13.90 0.27 20.85
C LEU A 175 14.62 1.31 19.99
N ILE A 176 14.25 2.57 20.17
CA ILE A 176 14.83 3.72 19.48
C ILE A 176 16.26 3.94 19.96
N ASN A 177 17.21 3.98 19.03
CA ASN A 177 18.58 4.36 19.30
C ASN A 177 18.76 5.89 19.32
N LYS A 178 19.90 6.36 19.78
CA LYS A 178 20.23 7.79 19.91
C LYS A 178 20.00 8.58 18.60
N LYS A 179 20.47 8.07 17.44
CA LYS A 179 20.34 8.74 16.14
C LYS A 179 18.86 8.93 15.76
N LEU A 180 18.04 7.88 15.92
CA LEU A 180 16.61 7.94 15.63
C LEU A 180 15.85 8.80 16.64
N ALA A 181 16.28 8.82 17.91
CA ALA A 181 15.71 9.68 18.95
C ALA A 181 15.88 11.17 18.59
N GLU A 182 17.05 11.56 18.08
CA GLU A 182 17.31 12.92 17.61
C GLU A 182 16.42 13.27 16.38
N TYR A 183 16.27 12.37 15.43
CA TYR A 183 15.44 12.60 14.23
C TYR A 183 13.94 12.67 14.54
N LEU A 184 13.47 11.85 15.46
CA LEU A 184 12.06 11.73 15.82
C LEU A 184 11.66 12.58 17.04
N GLU A 185 12.62 13.35 17.58
CA GLU A 185 12.41 14.24 18.76
C GLU A 185 11.76 13.47 19.92
N CYS A 186 12.25 12.26 20.20
CA CYS A 186 11.72 11.37 21.23
C CYS A 186 12.82 10.89 22.19
N LYS A 187 12.45 10.08 23.17
CA LYS A 187 13.41 9.50 24.12
C LYS A 187 14.16 8.32 23.50
N GLU A 188 15.45 8.22 23.75
CA GLU A 188 16.23 7.02 23.50
C GLU A 188 15.63 5.83 24.29
N ASN A 189 15.73 4.62 23.74
CA ASN A 189 15.13 3.40 24.28
C ASN A 189 13.60 3.42 24.40
N GLN A 190 12.92 4.38 23.77
CA GLN A 190 11.47 4.34 23.62
C GLN A 190 11.09 3.19 22.68
N LEU A 191 10.00 2.47 23.00
CA LEU A 191 9.43 1.45 22.13
C LEU A 191 8.84 2.09 20.86
N ALA A 192 9.12 1.48 19.71
CA ALA A 192 8.54 1.85 18.43
C ALA A 192 8.25 0.59 17.60
N LEU A 193 7.48 0.72 16.53
CA LEU A 193 7.31 -0.33 15.54
C LEU A 193 8.31 -0.12 14.40
N LYS A 194 9.08 -1.17 14.07
CA LYS A 194 9.80 -1.26 12.81
C LYS A 194 8.93 -2.01 11.82
N ILE A 195 8.71 -1.41 10.65
CA ILE A 195 7.92 -1.99 9.58
C ILE A 195 8.78 -2.08 8.33
N GLU A 196 9.00 -3.29 7.84
CA GLU A 196 9.70 -3.53 6.57
C GLU A 196 8.63 -3.67 5.48
N HIS A 197 8.60 -2.75 4.52
CA HIS A 197 7.66 -2.75 3.41
C HIS A 197 8.33 -3.16 2.11
N LYS A 198 7.59 -3.90 1.28
CA LYS A 198 7.97 -4.24 -0.10
C LYS A 198 6.77 -3.97 -1.01
N VAL A 199 6.94 -3.06 -1.94
CA VAL A 199 5.92 -2.69 -2.92
C VAL A 199 6.19 -3.37 -4.23
N TYR A 200 5.21 -4.09 -4.76
CA TYR A 200 5.32 -4.81 -6.01
C TYR A 200 4.42 -4.24 -7.09
N LEU A 201 4.98 -4.05 -8.26
CA LEU A 201 4.25 -3.77 -9.50
C LEU A 201 3.65 -5.06 -10.09
N TYR A 202 2.85 -4.91 -11.13
CA TYR A 202 2.38 -6.04 -11.92
C TYR A 202 3.56 -6.95 -12.35
N LYS A 203 3.33 -8.25 -12.49
CA LYS A 203 4.36 -9.28 -12.74
C LYS A 203 5.38 -9.45 -11.60
N SER A 204 5.00 -9.11 -10.36
CA SER A 204 5.83 -9.29 -9.16
C SER A 204 7.19 -8.57 -9.21
N ILE A 205 7.26 -7.43 -9.91
CA ILE A 205 8.46 -6.59 -9.94
C ILE A 205 8.51 -5.79 -8.65
N LEU A 206 9.55 -5.99 -7.83
CA LEU A 206 9.77 -5.18 -6.62
C LEU A 206 10.18 -3.76 -7.04
N ALA A 207 9.36 -2.79 -6.68
CA ALA A 207 9.54 -1.38 -7.01
C ALA A 207 10.16 -0.57 -5.87
N GLU A 208 9.79 -0.89 -4.64
CA GLU A 208 10.20 -0.14 -3.45
C GLU A 208 10.42 -1.10 -2.28
N TYR A 209 11.48 -0.86 -1.50
CA TYR A 209 11.72 -1.47 -0.21
C TYR A 209 11.99 -0.38 0.81
N THR A 210 11.20 -0.35 1.86
CA THR A 210 11.27 0.67 2.93
C THR A 210 11.42 0.01 4.30
N ASN A 211 12.37 0.52 5.08
CA ASN A 211 12.44 0.33 6.52
C ASN A 211 11.82 1.55 7.19
N GLU A 212 10.70 1.36 7.84
CA GLU A 212 9.95 2.39 8.56
C GLU A 212 10.11 2.20 10.08
N ILE A 213 10.29 3.29 10.81
CA ILE A 213 10.21 3.34 12.28
C ILE A 213 9.05 4.24 12.64
N ASP A 214 8.02 3.67 13.26
CA ASP A 214 6.77 4.35 13.58
C ASP A 214 6.58 4.50 15.09
N LEU A 215 6.49 5.75 15.55
CA LEU A 215 6.26 6.09 16.95
C LEU A 215 4.77 6.05 17.35
N ARG A 216 3.85 5.93 16.40
CA ARG A 216 2.42 5.90 16.73
C ARG A 216 2.03 4.65 17.52
N ASN A 217 2.78 3.56 17.34
CA ASN A 217 2.58 2.26 18.01
C ASN A 217 1.17 1.67 17.81
N VAL A 218 0.47 2.08 16.77
CA VAL A 218 -0.86 1.59 16.40
C VAL A 218 -0.81 1.09 14.98
N PHE A 219 -1.23 -0.13 14.78
CA PHE A 219 -1.32 -0.75 13.48
C PHE A 219 -2.60 -1.60 13.39
N ASP A 220 -3.55 -1.15 12.58
CA ASP A 220 -4.80 -1.87 12.35
C ASP A 220 -4.65 -2.82 11.17
N ILE A 221 -4.91 -4.11 11.37
CA ILE A 221 -4.90 -5.13 10.33
C ILE A 221 -6.30 -5.72 10.20
N ALA A 222 -6.89 -5.66 9.01
CA ALA A 222 -8.06 -6.45 8.68
C ALA A 222 -7.64 -7.69 7.86
N VAL A 223 -8.09 -8.86 8.29
CA VAL A 223 -7.82 -10.13 7.60
C VAL A 223 -9.13 -10.71 7.08
N VAL A 224 -9.20 -10.96 5.78
CA VAL A 224 -10.30 -11.70 5.15
C VAL A 224 -9.90 -13.18 5.09
N ARG A 225 -10.73 -14.07 5.63
CA ARG A 225 -10.54 -15.53 5.60
C ARG A 225 -11.55 -16.17 4.66
#